data_513d91c27b90462539666b4435b252b2
#
_entry.id   513d91c27b90462539666b4435b252b2
#
_cell.length_a   1.000
_cell.length_b   1.000
_cell.length_c   1.000
_cell.angle_alpha   90.00
_cell.angle_beta   90.00
_cell.angle_gamma   90.00
#
_symmetry.space_group_name_H-M   'P 1'
#
loop_
_entity.id
_entity.type
_entity.pdbx_description
1 polymer ?
#
loop_
_entity_poly.entity_id
_entity_poly.type
_entity_poly.pdbx_seq_one_letter_code
_entity_poly.pdbx_strand_id
1 'polypeptide(L)'
;MTQVPYTLRVLAGETETRYGERLYHSGAVHIVEKSAKRLSCKVADGEMYDVVFTDDGESRCSCPIYEEAGACRHVVAAMIKCQDEGAMGDMVRRKAEAAGPKLMAAMDRALPEEGTIHMEVRLTLEPVRDQITPRIRICLLIGEERLYVVK
;
A
#
# COMPACT_ATOMS: atom_id res chain seq x y z
N MET A 1 -4.50 -14.00 -12.79
CA MET A 1 -3.14 -13.59 -13.22
C MET A 1 -2.76 -12.36 -12.42
N THR A 2 -1.80 -12.50 -11.54
CA THR A 2 -1.31 -11.41 -10.68
C THR A 2 -0.45 -10.49 -11.55
N GLN A 3 -0.88 -9.26 -11.78
CA GLN A 3 -0.13 -8.31 -12.60
C GLN A 3 0.75 -7.43 -11.71
N VAL A 4 2.01 -7.28 -12.11
CA VAL A 4 2.91 -6.28 -11.50
C VAL A 4 2.30 -4.90 -11.67
N PRO A 5 2.16 -4.09 -10.61
CA PRO A 5 1.64 -2.72 -10.71
C PRO A 5 2.41 -1.92 -11.76
N TYR A 6 1.69 -1.14 -12.57
CA TYR A 6 2.28 -0.37 -13.67
C TYR A 6 3.43 0.54 -13.20
N THR A 7 3.25 1.21 -12.06
CA THR A 7 4.27 2.08 -11.45
C THR A 7 5.55 1.32 -11.11
N LEU A 8 5.43 0.13 -10.51
CA LEU A 8 6.58 -0.70 -10.18
C LEU A 8 7.29 -1.21 -11.44
N ARG A 9 6.52 -1.58 -12.48
CA ARG A 9 7.08 -1.99 -13.78
C ARG A 9 7.86 -0.86 -14.46
N VAL A 10 7.37 0.37 -14.38
CA VAL A 10 8.06 1.54 -14.94
C VAL A 10 9.35 1.83 -14.18
N LEU A 11 9.32 1.80 -12.85
CA LEU A 11 10.49 2.06 -12.01
C LEU A 11 11.58 0.98 -12.13
N ALA A 12 11.17 -0.28 -12.10
CA ALA A 12 12.11 -1.41 -12.20
C ALA A 12 12.66 -1.60 -13.64
N GLY A 13 11.88 -1.19 -14.63
CA GLY A 13 12.20 -1.47 -16.03
C GLY A 13 11.85 -2.91 -16.44
N GLU A 14 11.86 -3.17 -17.74
CA GLU A 14 11.39 -4.43 -18.29
C GLU A 14 12.28 -5.62 -17.88
N THR A 15 13.59 -5.43 -17.87
CA THR A 15 14.55 -6.47 -17.51
C THR A 15 14.37 -6.94 -16.08
N GLU A 16 14.36 -6.02 -15.12
CA GLU A 16 14.17 -6.35 -13.70
C GLU A 16 12.77 -6.93 -13.42
N THR A 17 11.75 -6.46 -14.14
CA THR A 17 10.40 -7.02 -14.06
C THR A 17 10.37 -8.48 -14.47
N ARG A 18 10.97 -8.83 -15.62
CA ARG A 18 11.03 -10.23 -16.09
C ARG A 18 11.83 -11.14 -15.15
N TYR A 19 12.94 -10.64 -14.60
CA TYR A 19 13.71 -11.39 -13.61
C TYR A 19 12.93 -11.59 -12.32
N GLY A 20 12.21 -10.58 -11.84
CA GLY A 20 11.34 -10.69 -10.68
C GLY A 20 10.21 -11.71 -10.87
N GLU A 21 9.58 -11.74 -12.03
CA GLU A 21 8.58 -12.75 -12.39
C GLU A 21 9.18 -14.16 -12.35
N ARG A 22 10.40 -14.35 -12.86
CA ARG A 22 11.10 -15.65 -12.79
C ARG A 22 11.40 -16.08 -11.36
N LEU A 23 11.89 -15.16 -10.51
CA LEU A 23 12.14 -15.42 -9.09
C LEU A 23 10.86 -15.85 -8.36
N TYR A 24 9.75 -15.19 -8.65
CA TYR A 24 8.45 -15.60 -8.11
C TYR A 24 8.06 -17.02 -8.57
N HIS A 25 8.12 -17.30 -9.87
CA HIS A 25 7.77 -18.61 -10.43
C HIS A 25 8.71 -19.74 -9.98
N SER A 26 9.96 -19.44 -9.67
CA SER A 26 10.91 -20.43 -9.12
C SER A 26 10.67 -20.77 -7.64
N GLY A 27 9.72 -20.07 -6.98
CA GLY A 27 9.46 -20.27 -5.55
C GLY A 27 10.52 -19.63 -4.63
N ALA A 28 11.35 -18.73 -5.16
CA ALA A 28 12.43 -18.08 -4.43
C ALA A 28 11.97 -17.06 -3.37
N VAL A 29 10.66 -16.79 -3.26
CA VAL A 29 10.09 -15.76 -2.38
C VAL A 29 9.34 -16.38 -1.22
N HIS A 30 9.71 -16.00 0.00
CA HIS A 30 9.04 -16.41 1.24
C HIS A 30 8.58 -15.19 2.03
N ILE A 31 7.29 -15.13 2.39
CA ILE A 31 6.76 -14.11 3.29
C ILE A 31 7.11 -14.52 4.72
N VAL A 32 7.79 -13.63 5.45
CA VAL A 32 8.29 -13.87 6.82
C VAL A 32 7.39 -13.21 7.86
N GLU A 33 6.86 -12.02 7.53
CA GLU A 33 6.01 -11.25 8.44
C GLU A 33 4.80 -10.72 7.70
N LYS A 34 3.62 -10.87 8.33
CA LYS A 34 2.34 -10.28 7.87
C LYS A 34 1.71 -9.52 9.04
N SER A 35 1.84 -8.21 9.04
CA SER A 35 1.20 -7.34 10.04
C SER A 35 0.34 -6.24 9.39
N ALA A 36 -0.37 -5.46 10.19
CA ALA A 36 -1.16 -4.33 9.70
C ALA A 36 -0.30 -3.17 9.16
N LYS A 37 0.97 -3.11 9.55
CA LYS A 37 1.88 -2.01 9.21
C LYS A 37 3.01 -2.43 8.27
N ARG A 38 3.28 -3.74 8.19
CA ARG A 38 4.47 -4.23 7.52
C ARG A 38 4.25 -5.64 6.96
N LEU A 39 4.72 -5.83 5.74
CA LEU A 39 4.95 -7.14 5.12
C LEU A 39 6.43 -7.29 4.88
N SER A 40 7.03 -8.39 5.34
CA SER A 40 8.44 -8.69 5.11
C SER A 40 8.57 -9.99 4.34
N CYS A 41 9.40 -9.97 3.31
CA CYS A 41 9.71 -11.13 2.46
C CYS A 41 11.21 -11.37 2.42
N LYS A 42 11.59 -12.63 2.27
CA LYS A 42 12.95 -13.05 1.91
C LYS A 42 12.94 -13.56 0.48
N VAL A 43 13.89 -13.09 -0.32
CA VAL A 43 14.03 -13.48 -1.73
C VAL A 43 15.42 -14.07 -1.94
N ALA A 44 15.46 -15.32 -2.43
CA ALA A 44 16.71 -16.02 -2.74
C ALA A 44 17.11 -15.75 -4.21
N ASP A 45 18.21 -15.04 -4.43
CA ASP A 45 18.79 -14.75 -5.76
C ASP A 45 20.32 -14.79 -5.66
N GLY A 46 20.89 -16.01 -5.60
CA GLY A 46 22.30 -16.23 -5.25
C GLY A 46 22.58 -16.00 -3.78
N GLU A 47 22.12 -14.89 -3.24
CA GLU A 47 22.10 -14.53 -1.83
C GLU A 47 20.66 -14.36 -1.32
N MET A 48 20.51 -14.07 -0.03
CA MET A 48 19.21 -13.82 0.57
C MET A 48 19.00 -12.33 0.75
N TYR A 49 17.95 -11.79 0.11
CA TYR A 49 17.60 -10.38 0.20
C TYR A 49 16.31 -10.17 1.00
N ASP A 50 16.31 -9.14 1.82
CA ASP A 50 15.14 -8.75 2.60
C ASP A 50 14.36 -7.66 1.84
N VAL A 51 13.07 -7.92 1.62
CA VAL A 51 12.13 -6.97 1.01
C VAL A 51 11.05 -6.64 2.02
N VAL A 52 10.78 -5.35 2.19
CA VAL A 52 9.77 -4.85 3.13
C VAL A 52 8.81 -3.94 2.40
N PHE A 53 7.50 -4.12 2.64
CA PHE A 53 6.44 -3.21 2.26
C PHE A 53 5.80 -2.65 3.52
N THR A 54 5.49 -1.36 3.52
CA THR A 54 4.85 -0.66 4.63
C THR A 54 3.45 -0.19 4.25
N ASP A 55 2.63 0.09 5.24
CA ASP A 55 1.22 0.48 5.08
C ASP A 55 1.01 1.88 4.49
N ASP A 56 2.06 2.69 4.42
CA ASP A 56 2.11 3.98 3.72
C ASP A 56 2.43 3.85 2.22
N GLY A 57 2.70 2.63 1.75
CA GLY A 57 2.96 2.32 0.34
C GLY A 57 4.44 2.36 -0.04
N GLU A 58 5.35 2.50 0.93
CA GLU A 58 6.78 2.39 0.66
C GLU A 58 7.20 0.92 0.51
N SER A 59 8.24 0.73 -0.27
CA SER A 59 8.96 -0.54 -0.36
C SER A 59 10.44 -0.33 -0.09
N ARG A 60 11.13 -1.36 0.41
CA ARG A 60 12.59 -1.36 0.60
C ARG A 60 13.14 -2.73 0.29
N CYS A 61 14.36 -2.77 -0.24
CA CYS A 61 15.10 -4.00 -0.47
C CYS A 61 16.56 -3.81 -0.03
N SER A 62 17.16 -4.87 0.52
CA SER A 62 18.56 -4.85 0.96
C SER A 62 19.58 -5.03 -0.17
N CYS A 63 19.17 -5.09 -1.44
CA CYS A 63 20.08 -5.27 -2.57
C CYS A 63 20.66 -3.93 -3.07
N PRO A 64 21.88 -3.94 -3.64
CA PRO A 64 22.52 -2.72 -4.15
C PRO A 64 21.73 -2.04 -5.28
N ILE A 65 21.09 -2.81 -6.15
CA ILE A 65 20.28 -2.26 -7.26
C ILE A 65 19.14 -1.38 -6.75
N TYR A 66 18.54 -1.75 -5.63
CA TYR A 66 17.44 -0.98 -5.04
C TYR A 66 17.92 0.37 -4.50
N GLU A 67 19.11 0.43 -3.91
CA GLU A 67 19.71 1.68 -3.39
C GLU A 67 19.92 2.71 -4.50
N GLU A 68 20.27 2.25 -5.71
CA GLU A 68 20.53 3.13 -6.86
C GLU A 68 19.26 3.51 -7.61
N ALA A 69 18.36 2.55 -7.84
CA ALA A 69 17.22 2.70 -8.74
C ALA A 69 15.86 2.87 -8.04
N GLY A 70 15.77 2.64 -6.72
CA GLY A 70 14.51 2.67 -5.97
C GLY A 70 13.54 1.53 -6.29
N ALA A 71 13.92 0.62 -7.20
CA ALA A 71 13.18 -0.59 -7.55
C ALA A 71 14.13 -1.67 -8.07
N CYS A 72 13.78 -2.94 -7.88
CA CYS A 72 14.60 -4.07 -8.32
C CYS A 72 13.76 -5.33 -8.52
N ARG A 73 14.35 -6.38 -9.10
CA ARG A 73 13.72 -7.69 -9.32
C ARG A 73 13.17 -8.33 -8.04
N HIS A 74 13.82 -8.12 -6.90
CA HIS A 74 13.41 -8.69 -5.63
C HIS A 74 12.10 -8.06 -5.12
N VAL A 75 11.94 -6.73 -5.26
CA VAL A 75 10.68 -6.03 -4.94
C VAL A 75 9.57 -6.48 -5.87
N VAL A 76 9.85 -6.66 -7.17
CA VAL A 76 8.88 -7.20 -8.14
C VAL A 76 8.41 -8.59 -7.72
N ALA A 77 9.35 -9.50 -7.45
CA ALA A 77 9.06 -10.87 -7.06
C ALA A 77 8.23 -10.94 -5.75
N ALA A 78 8.64 -10.17 -4.74
CA ALA A 78 7.95 -10.09 -3.46
C ALA A 78 6.54 -9.49 -3.60
N MET A 79 6.36 -8.47 -4.44
CA MET A 79 5.06 -7.86 -4.71
C MET A 79 4.08 -8.87 -5.31
N ILE A 80 4.51 -9.63 -6.33
CA ILE A 80 3.70 -10.67 -6.97
C ILE A 80 3.29 -11.72 -5.91
N LYS A 81 4.22 -12.17 -5.08
CA LYS A 81 3.97 -13.15 -4.02
C LYS A 81 2.95 -12.64 -3.00
N CYS A 82 3.12 -11.41 -2.53
CA CYS A 82 2.21 -10.80 -1.57
C CYS A 82 0.80 -10.57 -2.13
N GLN A 83 0.68 -10.26 -3.42
CA GLN A 83 -0.62 -10.13 -4.09
C GLN A 83 -1.29 -11.49 -4.28
N ASP A 84 -0.54 -12.49 -4.74
CA ASP A 84 -1.03 -13.85 -4.97
C ASP A 84 -1.58 -14.49 -3.69
N GLU A 85 -0.91 -14.27 -2.56
CA GLU A 85 -1.36 -14.72 -1.24
C GLU A 85 -2.39 -13.79 -0.56
N GLY A 86 -2.81 -12.70 -1.21
CA GLY A 86 -3.74 -11.72 -0.64
C GLY A 86 -3.19 -10.90 0.52
N ALA A 87 -1.88 -11.02 0.82
CA ALA A 87 -1.26 -10.37 1.98
C ALA A 87 -1.31 -8.85 1.93
N MET A 88 -1.24 -8.25 0.72
CA MET A 88 -1.41 -6.80 0.54
C MET A 88 -2.82 -6.33 0.89
N GLY A 89 -3.84 -7.06 0.44
CA GLY A 89 -5.24 -6.77 0.79
C GLY A 89 -5.50 -6.92 2.28
N ASP A 90 -4.92 -7.93 2.91
CA ASP A 90 -5.01 -8.14 4.36
C ASP A 90 -4.37 -7.01 5.16
N MET A 91 -3.23 -6.48 4.73
CA MET A 91 -2.58 -5.33 5.36
C MET A 91 -3.49 -4.09 5.31
N VAL A 92 -4.06 -3.78 4.16
CA VAL A 92 -5.01 -2.67 3.98
C VAL A 92 -6.25 -2.85 4.85
N ARG A 93 -6.83 -4.05 4.87
CA ARG A 93 -8.00 -4.38 5.69
C ARG A 93 -7.72 -4.21 7.18
N ARG A 94 -6.61 -4.75 7.69
CA ARG A 94 -6.22 -4.62 9.11
C ARG A 94 -5.96 -3.18 9.51
N LYS A 95 -5.40 -2.36 8.61
CA LYS A 95 -5.24 -0.92 8.84
C LYS A 95 -6.59 -0.23 8.97
N ALA A 96 -7.55 -0.54 8.09
CA ALA A 96 -8.91 0.00 8.15
C ALA A 96 -9.64 -0.43 9.43
N GLU A 97 -9.55 -1.70 9.82
CA GLU A 97 -10.12 -2.23 11.06
C GLU A 97 -9.52 -1.55 12.31
N ALA A 98 -8.22 -1.31 12.32
CA ALA A 98 -7.55 -0.62 13.43
C ALA A 98 -7.90 0.88 13.53
N ALA A 99 -8.22 1.51 12.39
CA ALA A 99 -8.62 2.92 12.33
C ALA A 99 -10.10 3.12 12.66
N GLY A 100 -10.96 2.11 12.42
CA GLY A 100 -12.40 2.17 12.59
C GLY A 100 -12.87 2.67 13.96
N PRO A 101 -12.40 2.10 15.10
CA PRO A 101 -12.81 2.55 16.44
C PRO A 101 -12.44 4.00 16.72
N LYS A 102 -11.29 4.48 16.22
CA LYS A 102 -10.86 5.87 16.39
C LYS A 102 -11.72 6.83 15.57
N LEU A 103 -12.09 6.43 14.36
CA LEU A 103 -12.99 7.20 13.51
C LEU A 103 -14.38 7.29 14.13
N MET A 104 -14.94 6.15 14.59
CA MET A 104 -16.23 6.12 15.26
C MET A 104 -16.25 7.02 16.50
N ALA A 105 -15.24 6.92 17.38
CA ALA A 105 -15.14 7.77 18.55
C ALA A 105 -14.95 9.26 18.23
N ALA A 106 -14.38 9.61 17.07
CA ALA A 106 -14.29 10.98 16.60
C ALA A 106 -15.64 11.46 16.05
N MET A 107 -16.38 10.59 15.37
CA MET A 107 -17.74 10.87 14.90
C MET A 107 -18.70 11.09 16.07
N ASP A 108 -18.73 10.19 17.06
CA ASP A 108 -19.58 10.31 18.25
C ASP A 108 -19.36 11.64 18.99
N ARG A 109 -18.12 12.14 19.02
CA ARG A 109 -17.79 13.44 19.63
C ARG A 109 -18.21 14.64 18.79
N ALA A 110 -18.29 14.46 17.47
CA ALA A 110 -18.61 15.52 16.52
C ALA A 110 -20.11 15.61 16.20
N LEU A 111 -20.88 14.56 16.54
CA LEU A 111 -22.32 14.52 16.28
C LEU A 111 -23.09 15.22 17.39
N PRO A 112 -24.02 16.14 17.08
CA PRO A 112 -24.98 16.66 18.06
C PRO A 112 -25.92 15.57 18.55
N GLU A 113 -26.38 15.67 19.79
CA GLU A 113 -27.29 14.69 20.39
C GLU A 113 -28.66 14.64 19.70
N GLU A 114 -29.08 15.75 19.06
CA GLU A 114 -30.32 15.85 18.28
C GLU A 114 -30.09 16.70 17.02
N GLY A 115 -30.61 16.27 15.86
CA GLY A 115 -30.56 17.03 14.63
C GLY A 115 -30.39 16.18 13.37
N THR A 116 -30.58 16.80 12.20
CA THR A 116 -30.31 16.17 10.91
C THR A 116 -28.86 16.41 10.53
N ILE A 117 -28.13 15.32 10.34
CA ILE A 117 -26.70 15.36 10.00
C ILE A 117 -26.56 15.11 8.50
N HIS A 118 -25.87 16.02 7.83
CA HIS A 118 -25.45 15.84 6.45
C HIS A 118 -24.04 15.29 6.44
N MET A 119 -23.84 14.23 5.65
CA MET A 119 -22.54 13.62 5.44
C MET A 119 -22.19 13.65 3.94
N GLU A 120 -21.03 14.19 3.61
CA GLU A 120 -20.49 14.21 2.25
C GLU A 120 -19.13 13.53 2.22
N VAL A 121 -18.95 12.59 1.30
CA VAL A 121 -17.65 12.00 1.00
C VAL A 121 -17.10 12.66 -0.26
N ARG A 122 -16.00 13.39 -0.11
CA ARG A 122 -15.34 14.06 -1.23
C ARG A 122 -14.06 13.31 -1.60
N LEU A 123 -13.99 12.86 -2.85
CA LEU A 123 -12.81 12.24 -3.44
C LEU A 123 -12.10 13.28 -4.31
N THR A 124 -10.81 13.49 -4.04
CA THR A 124 -9.97 14.40 -4.81
C THR A 124 -8.75 13.65 -5.32
N LEU A 125 -8.45 13.78 -6.61
CA LEU A 125 -7.22 13.28 -7.21
C LEU A 125 -6.19 14.40 -7.15
N GLU A 126 -5.10 14.17 -6.42
CA GLU A 126 -3.99 15.12 -6.30
C GLU A 126 -2.81 14.62 -7.14
N PRO A 127 -2.33 15.43 -8.10
CA PRO A 127 -1.10 15.10 -8.79
C PRO A 127 0.07 15.15 -7.79
N VAL A 128 0.89 14.10 -7.80
CA VAL A 128 2.11 14.05 -6.98
C VAL A 128 3.28 14.25 -7.92
N ARG A 129 4.19 15.18 -7.59
CA ARG A 129 5.43 15.38 -8.35
C ARG A 129 6.18 14.05 -8.43
N ASP A 130 6.67 13.73 -9.61
CA ASP A 130 7.47 12.53 -9.90
C ASP A 130 6.75 11.18 -9.71
N GLN A 131 5.42 11.18 -9.61
CA GLN A 131 4.60 9.96 -9.59
C GLN A 131 3.62 9.93 -10.77
N ILE A 132 3.55 8.79 -11.44
CA ILE A 132 2.64 8.59 -12.59
C ILE A 132 1.18 8.43 -12.13
N THR A 133 0.98 7.93 -10.91
CA THR A 133 -0.35 7.76 -10.32
C THR A 133 -0.69 8.91 -9.37
N PRO A 134 -1.86 9.55 -9.54
CA PRO A 134 -2.29 10.57 -8.62
C PRO A 134 -2.60 9.97 -7.25
N ARG A 135 -2.40 10.75 -6.20
CA ARG A 135 -2.85 10.40 -4.86
C ARG A 135 -4.36 10.64 -4.76
N ILE A 136 -5.07 9.65 -4.22
CA ILE A 136 -6.48 9.81 -3.89
C ILE A 136 -6.58 10.36 -2.47
N ARG A 137 -7.17 11.55 -2.33
CA ARG A 137 -7.55 12.09 -1.04
C ARG A 137 -9.03 11.85 -0.82
N ILE A 138 -9.36 11.24 0.31
CA ILE A 138 -10.73 11.03 0.77
C ILE A 138 -10.97 11.98 1.93
N CYS A 139 -11.91 12.91 1.78
CA CYS A 139 -12.34 13.80 2.84
C CYS A 139 -13.77 13.45 3.24
N LEU A 140 -13.99 13.22 4.53
CA LEU A 140 -15.31 13.09 5.11
C LEU A 140 -15.71 14.44 5.69
N LEU A 141 -16.83 14.99 5.23
CA LEU A 141 -17.39 16.23 5.74
C LEU A 141 -18.71 15.89 6.45
N ILE A 142 -18.87 16.41 7.66
CA ILE A 142 -20.04 16.18 8.48
C ILE A 142 -20.50 17.52 9.07
N GLY A 143 -21.79 17.78 9.13
CA GLY A 143 -22.37 18.96 9.75
C GLY A 143 -23.88 19.06 9.54
N GLU A 144 -24.54 19.95 10.27
CA GLU A 144 -25.97 20.23 10.12
C GLU A 144 -26.23 21.26 9.01
N GLU A 145 -25.74 22.47 9.17
CA GLU A 145 -25.86 23.57 8.19
C GLU A 145 -24.58 23.78 7.39
N ARG A 146 -23.42 23.48 7.98
CA ARG A 146 -22.10 23.57 7.34
C ARG A 146 -21.34 22.27 7.54
N LEU A 147 -20.74 21.81 6.45
CA LEU A 147 -19.92 20.60 6.48
C LEU A 147 -18.49 20.90 6.95
N TYR A 148 -17.99 20.14 7.90
CA TYR A 148 -16.65 20.23 8.43
C TYR A 148 -15.85 18.98 8.08
N VAL A 149 -14.57 19.17 7.76
CA VAL A 149 -13.65 18.05 7.49
C VAL A 149 -13.34 17.33 8.80
N VAL A 150 -13.57 16.04 8.85
CA VAL A 150 -13.14 15.17 9.95
C VAL A 150 -11.64 14.89 9.78
N LYS A 151 -10.82 15.35 10.74
CA LYS A 151 -9.36 15.16 10.75
C LYS A 151 -8.96 13.98 11.64
#